data_799b5bf69675e8cd820b6f82540c8803
#
_entry.id   799b5bf69675e8cd820b6f82540c8803
#
_cell.length_a   1.000
_cell.length_b   1.000
_cell.length_c   1.000
_cell.angle_alpha   90.00
_cell.angle_beta   90.00
_cell.angle_gamma   90.00
#
_symmetry.space_group_name_H-M   'P 1'
#
loop_
_entity.id
_entity.type
_entity.pdbx_description
1 polymer ?
#
loop_
_entity_poly.entity_id
_entity_poly.type
_entity_poly.pdbx_seq_one_letter_code
_entity_poly.pdbx_strand_id
1 'polypeptide(L)'
;MGWIRRFRGKTTVIKLGGSLMGNPDAMRHTLLDIIFMETVGMRPIVVHGGGPSINKAMEAAKIEPVWVKGRRMTDARTLEIVENVLGYELNSHLASEIERLGGRAMNLNFRTTNVLFGEKLLLEEPGSDPLDIGFVGQVTRVDRQTIESLTYTEQIPIIPSMCIDDRGQKYNVNADTAAMAVAEALGAEKLIFISDVNGVRKDKNDPESVIHSLTAAEAKQLIVDGVIAGGMIPKVEACLSTLDRGVGKVHIIDGQLRHSLLLEIYTTAGVGTEIVQNRNSPATRISLGPK
;
A
#
# COMPACT_ATOMS: atom_id res chain seq x y z
N MET A 1 -4.77 -27.41 -1.81
CA MET A 1 -5.64 -27.08 -2.96
C MET A 1 -6.83 -26.18 -2.59
N GLY A 2 -7.41 -26.25 -1.39
CA GLY A 2 -8.57 -25.41 -0.99
C GLY A 2 -8.31 -23.90 -1.00
N TRP A 3 -7.14 -23.44 -0.58
CA TRP A 3 -6.76 -22.03 -0.51
C TRP A 3 -6.68 -21.37 -1.88
N ILE A 4 -6.04 -22.00 -2.88
CA ILE A 4 -5.89 -21.47 -4.24
C ILE A 4 -7.27 -21.23 -4.86
N ARG A 5 -8.21 -22.18 -4.73
CA ARG A 5 -9.58 -22.02 -5.24
C ARG A 5 -10.33 -20.85 -4.59
N ARG A 6 -10.08 -20.60 -3.31
CA ARG A 6 -10.75 -19.54 -2.54
C ARG A 6 -10.32 -18.15 -2.94
N PHE A 7 -9.04 -17.96 -3.28
CA PHE A 7 -8.49 -16.66 -3.61
C PHE A 7 -8.48 -16.36 -5.11
N ARG A 8 -8.83 -17.34 -5.94
CA ARG A 8 -8.89 -17.16 -7.39
C ARG A 8 -9.89 -16.07 -7.76
N GLY A 9 -9.46 -15.12 -8.61
CA GLY A 9 -10.26 -13.98 -9.04
C GLY A 9 -10.38 -12.86 -8.01
N LYS A 10 -9.80 -12.99 -6.81
CA LYS A 10 -9.87 -11.98 -5.76
C LYS A 10 -8.83 -10.89 -5.98
N THR A 11 -9.28 -9.65 -5.93
CA THR A 11 -8.41 -8.46 -6.04
C THR A 11 -7.68 -8.23 -4.73
N THR A 12 -6.37 -8.07 -4.81
CA THR A 12 -5.50 -7.76 -3.67
C THR A 12 -4.62 -6.57 -4.04
N VAL A 13 -4.76 -5.47 -3.29
CA VAL A 13 -3.89 -4.32 -3.43
C VAL A 13 -2.72 -4.46 -2.47
N ILE A 14 -1.51 -4.31 -2.98
CA ILE A 14 -0.25 -4.46 -2.23
C ILE A 14 0.49 -3.14 -2.27
N LYS A 15 0.63 -2.51 -1.11
CA LYS A 15 1.42 -1.29 -0.97
C LYS A 15 2.86 -1.66 -0.64
N LEU A 16 3.80 -1.28 -1.51
CA LEU A 16 5.23 -1.43 -1.25
C LEU A 16 5.77 -0.21 -0.51
N GLY A 17 6.28 -0.42 0.69
CA GLY A 17 6.91 0.61 1.53
C GLY A 17 8.32 0.96 1.04
N GLY A 18 8.77 2.17 1.39
CA GLY A 18 10.08 2.65 0.99
C GLY A 18 11.25 1.86 1.60
N SER A 19 11.09 1.28 2.78
CA SER A 19 12.10 0.44 3.44
C SER A 19 12.43 -0.83 2.64
N LEU A 20 11.44 -1.40 1.95
CA LEU A 20 11.63 -2.55 1.08
C LEU A 20 12.51 -2.22 -0.12
N MET A 21 12.43 -0.98 -0.64
CA MET A 21 13.22 -0.51 -1.79
C MET A 21 14.73 -0.48 -1.53
N GLY A 22 15.14 -0.41 -0.26
CA GLY A 22 16.54 -0.43 0.15
C GLY A 22 17.15 -1.82 0.32
N ASN A 23 16.34 -2.89 0.19
CA ASN A 23 16.79 -4.27 0.35
C ASN A 23 16.44 -5.10 -0.90
N PRO A 24 17.42 -5.32 -1.82
CA PRO A 24 17.17 -6.04 -3.08
C PRO A 24 16.66 -7.48 -2.88
N ASP A 25 17.14 -8.18 -1.86
CA ASP A 25 16.71 -9.57 -1.61
C ASP A 25 15.27 -9.63 -1.11
N ALA A 26 14.90 -8.76 -0.17
CA ALA A 26 13.53 -8.64 0.32
C ALA A 26 12.58 -8.21 -0.80
N MET A 27 12.97 -7.25 -1.63
CA MET A 27 12.21 -6.85 -2.82
C MET A 27 12.01 -8.03 -3.76
N ARG A 28 13.07 -8.76 -4.10
CA ARG A 28 12.98 -9.91 -4.99
C ARG A 28 12.00 -10.97 -4.47
N HIS A 29 12.03 -11.30 -3.18
CA HIS A 29 11.10 -12.27 -2.59
C HIS A 29 9.66 -11.77 -2.65
N THR A 30 9.43 -10.49 -2.37
CA THR A 30 8.12 -9.87 -2.48
C THR A 30 7.58 -9.91 -3.91
N LEU A 31 8.42 -9.60 -4.92
CA LEU A 31 8.00 -9.66 -6.32
C LEU A 31 7.70 -11.09 -6.77
N LEU A 32 8.47 -12.09 -6.32
CA LEU A 32 8.17 -13.51 -6.58
C LEU A 32 6.84 -13.93 -5.94
N ASP A 33 6.53 -13.45 -4.74
CA ASP A 33 5.25 -13.70 -4.09
C ASP A 33 4.09 -13.11 -4.88
N ILE A 34 4.23 -11.87 -5.38
CA ILE A 34 3.23 -11.20 -6.21
C ILE A 34 3.00 -11.96 -7.54
N ILE A 35 4.08 -12.40 -8.18
CA ILE A 35 4.00 -13.22 -9.40
C ILE A 35 3.29 -14.54 -9.11
N PHE A 36 3.63 -15.20 -7.99
CA PHE A 36 2.95 -16.43 -7.60
C PHE A 36 1.44 -16.21 -7.38
N MET A 37 1.05 -15.11 -6.71
CA MET A 37 -0.36 -14.78 -6.52
C MET A 37 -1.10 -14.65 -7.86
N GLU A 38 -0.51 -13.98 -8.85
CA GLU A 38 -1.07 -13.85 -10.18
C GLU A 38 -1.18 -15.22 -10.86
N THR A 39 -0.11 -16.01 -10.84
CA THR A 39 -0.04 -17.36 -11.45
C THR A 39 -1.13 -18.31 -10.92
N VAL A 40 -1.51 -18.21 -9.66
CA VAL A 40 -2.60 -19.01 -9.08
C VAL A 40 -3.98 -18.40 -9.30
N GLY A 41 -4.06 -17.31 -10.07
CA GLY A 41 -5.30 -16.67 -10.52
C GLY A 41 -5.86 -15.64 -9.55
N MET A 42 -5.09 -15.13 -8.59
CA MET A 42 -5.42 -13.89 -7.88
C MET A 42 -5.18 -12.67 -8.78
N ARG A 43 -5.66 -11.51 -8.35
CA ARG A 43 -5.47 -10.24 -9.07
C ARG A 43 -4.68 -9.27 -8.22
N PRO A 44 -3.34 -9.42 -8.15
CA PRO A 44 -2.50 -8.48 -7.41
C PRO A 44 -2.36 -7.16 -8.16
N ILE A 45 -2.39 -6.06 -7.41
CA ILE A 45 -2.17 -4.69 -7.88
C ILE A 45 -1.14 -4.07 -6.95
N VAL A 46 -0.08 -3.53 -7.51
CA VAL A 46 0.99 -2.91 -6.74
C VAL A 46 0.83 -1.40 -6.71
N VAL A 47 0.80 -0.83 -5.52
CA VAL A 47 0.93 0.63 -5.31
C VAL A 47 2.23 0.88 -4.57
N HIS A 48 3.10 1.74 -5.09
CA HIS A 48 4.40 1.97 -4.49
C HIS A 48 4.67 3.43 -4.13
N GLY A 49 5.40 3.62 -3.06
CA GLY A 49 6.09 4.86 -2.73
C GLY A 49 7.56 4.80 -3.13
N GLY A 50 8.39 5.67 -2.58
CA GLY A 50 9.83 5.73 -2.86
C GLY A 50 10.57 6.76 -2.01
N GLY A 51 10.12 6.96 -0.77
CA GLY A 51 10.68 7.98 0.13
C GLY A 51 12.21 8.01 0.19
N PRO A 52 12.90 6.88 0.42
CA PRO A 52 14.37 6.83 0.44
C PRO A 52 15.01 7.23 -0.89
N SER A 53 14.46 6.76 -2.02
CA SER A 53 14.97 7.13 -3.35
C SER A 53 14.76 8.60 -3.67
N ILE A 54 13.61 9.17 -3.27
CA ILE A 54 13.35 10.61 -3.39
C ILE A 54 14.34 11.39 -2.52
N ASN A 55 14.60 10.96 -1.26
CA ASN A 55 15.56 11.62 -0.38
C ASN A 55 16.96 11.64 -1.01
N LYS A 56 17.41 10.51 -1.55
CA LYS A 56 18.70 10.41 -2.25
C LYS A 56 18.78 11.35 -3.46
N ALA A 57 17.72 11.45 -4.26
CA ALA A 57 17.67 12.36 -5.41
C ALA A 57 17.63 13.83 -4.98
N MET A 58 16.90 14.18 -3.90
CA MET A 58 16.90 15.53 -3.33
C MET A 58 18.28 15.91 -2.76
N GLU A 59 18.95 14.99 -2.06
CA GLU A 59 20.32 15.20 -1.56
C GLU A 59 21.30 15.49 -2.70
N ALA A 60 21.24 14.72 -3.79
CA ALA A 60 22.03 14.96 -5.00
C ALA A 60 21.75 16.33 -5.62
N ALA A 61 20.52 16.81 -5.54
CA ALA A 61 20.07 18.14 -5.99
C ALA A 61 20.34 19.25 -4.94
N LYS A 62 20.91 18.92 -3.78
CA LYS A 62 21.14 19.83 -2.64
C LYS A 62 19.84 20.47 -2.13
N ILE A 63 18.76 19.71 -2.07
CA ILE A 63 17.45 20.10 -1.53
C ILE A 63 17.19 19.28 -0.27
N GLU A 64 16.98 19.96 0.84
CA GLU A 64 16.60 19.29 2.09
C GLU A 64 15.12 18.96 2.13
N PRO A 65 14.72 17.72 2.50
CA PRO A 65 13.33 17.35 2.61
C PRO A 65 12.68 18.01 3.84
N VAL A 66 11.56 18.69 3.62
CA VAL A 66 10.72 19.25 4.70
C VAL A 66 9.50 18.36 4.88
N TRP A 67 9.19 18.04 6.14
CA TRP A 67 8.06 17.18 6.49
C TRP A 67 7.03 17.92 7.36
N VAL A 68 5.77 17.81 6.98
CA VAL A 68 4.63 18.40 7.69
C VAL A 68 3.58 17.33 7.92
N LYS A 69 3.27 17.02 9.17
CA LYS A 69 2.30 15.99 9.55
C LYS A 69 2.51 14.65 8.79
N GLY A 70 3.78 14.21 8.66
CA GLY A 70 4.14 12.96 7.99
C GLY A 70 4.05 13.01 6.45
N ARG A 71 3.82 14.18 5.86
CA ARG A 71 3.82 14.41 4.41
C ARG A 71 5.01 15.25 3.99
N ARG A 72 5.60 14.94 2.85
CA ARG A 72 6.70 15.73 2.28
C ARG A 72 6.13 17.01 1.67
N MET A 73 6.52 18.16 2.21
CA MET A 73 6.30 19.42 1.52
C MET A 73 6.93 19.35 0.12
N THR A 74 6.17 19.68 -0.90
CA THR A 74 6.56 19.45 -2.30
C THR A 74 6.41 20.73 -3.09
N ASP A 75 7.49 21.49 -3.25
CA ASP A 75 7.57 22.61 -4.18
C ASP A 75 7.74 22.14 -5.63
N ALA A 76 7.85 23.05 -6.58
CA ALA A 76 7.96 22.71 -8.00
C ALA A 76 9.21 21.86 -8.31
N ARG A 77 10.37 22.21 -7.72
CA ARG A 77 11.62 21.46 -7.93
C ARG A 77 11.55 20.06 -7.29
N THR A 78 10.96 19.99 -6.11
CA THR A 78 10.74 18.70 -5.43
C THR A 78 9.75 17.83 -6.22
N LEU A 79 8.71 18.42 -6.82
CA LEU A 79 7.76 17.68 -7.66
C LEU A 79 8.42 17.06 -8.90
N GLU A 80 9.32 17.78 -9.57
CA GLU A 80 10.09 17.24 -10.69
C GLU A 80 10.92 16.02 -10.29
N ILE A 81 11.58 16.07 -9.12
CA ILE A 81 12.33 14.93 -8.57
C ILE A 81 11.40 13.77 -8.24
N VAL A 82 10.27 14.05 -7.56
CA VAL A 82 9.27 13.03 -7.19
C VAL A 82 8.71 12.36 -8.45
N GLU A 83 8.34 13.13 -9.46
CA GLU A 83 7.82 12.60 -10.72
C GLU A 83 8.86 11.68 -11.41
N ASN A 84 10.11 12.13 -11.49
CA ASN A 84 11.17 11.34 -12.13
C ASN A 84 11.40 10.03 -11.35
N VAL A 85 11.57 10.11 -10.03
CA VAL A 85 11.89 8.95 -9.18
C VAL A 85 10.69 7.98 -9.10
N LEU A 86 9.50 8.47 -8.73
CA LEU A 86 8.34 7.59 -8.55
C LEU A 86 7.72 7.20 -9.89
N GLY A 87 7.44 8.19 -10.74
CA GLY A 87 6.67 7.99 -11.95
C GLY A 87 7.44 7.23 -13.02
N TYR A 88 8.76 7.31 -13.02
CA TYR A 88 9.54 6.70 -14.11
C TYR A 88 10.58 5.72 -13.62
N GLU A 89 11.54 6.11 -12.78
CA GLU A 89 12.65 5.22 -12.40
C GLU A 89 12.15 3.99 -11.63
N LEU A 90 11.52 4.18 -10.48
CA LEU A 90 11.05 3.08 -9.63
C LEU A 90 9.90 2.30 -10.28
N ASN A 91 8.95 3.00 -10.90
CA ASN A 91 7.80 2.37 -11.54
C ASN A 91 8.24 1.43 -12.68
N SER A 92 9.14 1.90 -13.56
CA SER A 92 9.68 1.07 -14.64
C SER A 92 10.60 -0.03 -14.12
N HIS A 93 11.41 0.25 -13.10
CA HIS A 93 12.27 -0.76 -12.49
C HIS A 93 11.46 -1.93 -11.91
N LEU A 94 10.39 -1.65 -11.17
CA LEU A 94 9.53 -2.69 -10.60
C LEU A 94 8.88 -3.55 -11.68
N ALA A 95 8.37 -2.93 -12.76
CA ALA A 95 7.79 -3.66 -13.89
C ALA A 95 8.82 -4.55 -14.56
N SER A 96 10.01 -4.02 -14.86
CA SER A 96 11.10 -4.78 -15.49
C SER A 96 11.60 -5.93 -14.61
N GLU A 97 11.65 -5.76 -13.29
CA GLU A 97 12.04 -6.84 -12.38
C GLU A 97 10.99 -7.95 -12.34
N ILE A 98 9.69 -7.62 -12.36
CA ILE A 98 8.61 -8.62 -12.47
C ILE A 98 8.75 -9.41 -13.78
N GLU A 99 8.98 -8.73 -14.90
CA GLU A 99 9.18 -9.38 -16.21
C GLU A 99 10.44 -10.27 -16.22
N ARG A 100 11.54 -9.79 -15.65
CA ARG A 100 12.78 -10.57 -15.52
C ARG A 100 12.60 -11.83 -14.67
N LEU A 101 11.68 -11.79 -13.70
CA LEU A 101 11.33 -12.94 -12.85
C LEU A 101 10.26 -13.85 -13.46
N GLY A 102 9.79 -13.56 -14.69
CA GLY A 102 8.84 -14.38 -15.43
C GLY A 102 7.37 -14.00 -15.26
N GLY A 103 7.06 -12.91 -14.58
CA GLY A 103 5.71 -12.34 -14.50
C GLY A 103 5.42 -11.41 -15.68
N ARG A 104 4.20 -10.86 -15.70
CA ARG A 104 3.78 -9.82 -16.65
C ARG A 104 3.31 -8.60 -15.89
N ALA A 105 3.90 -7.44 -16.14
CA ALA A 105 3.56 -6.21 -15.46
C ALA A 105 3.26 -5.08 -16.44
N MET A 106 2.44 -4.13 -15.99
CA MET A 106 2.21 -2.87 -16.69
C MET A 106 2.50 -1.72 -15.74
N ASN A 107 3.50 -0.91 -16.09
CA ASN A 107 3.80 0.31 -15.38
C ASN A 107 2.79 1.42 -15.76
N LEU A 108 2.02 1.88 -14.77
CA LEU A 108 0.98 2.90 -14.93
C LEU A 108 1.51 4.25 -14.43
N ASN A 109 1.81 5.16 -15.35
CA ASN A 109 2.35 6.48 -15.02
C ASN A 109 1.94 7.53 -16.06
N PHE A 110 2.39 8.76 -15.93
CA PHE A 110 2.01 9.86 -16.82
C PHE A 110 2.56 9.76 -18.26
N ARG A 111 3.49 8.83 -18.54
CA ARG A 111 4.01 8.54 -19.90
C ARG A 111 3.31 7.36 -20.56
N THR A 112 2.68 6.49 -19.79
CA THR A 112 1.92 5.34 -20.28
C THR A 112 0.43 5.62 -20.14
N THR A 113 -0.15 5.23 -19.02
CA THR A 113 -1.56 5.47 -18.70
C THR A 113 -1.67 5.86 -17.24
N ASN A 114 -2.19 7.05 -16.96
CA ASN A 114 -2.47 7.46 -15.58
C ASN A 114 -3.81 6.92 -15.12
N VAL A 115 -3.86 6.43 -13.89
CA VAL A 115 -5.07 5.85 -13.29
C VAL A 115 -5.50 6.54 -12.00
N LEU A 116 -4.66 7.43 -11.44
CA LEU A 116 -4.99 8.19 -10.24
C LEU A 116 -5.26 9.65 -10.59
N PHE A 117 -6.47 10.10 -10.29
CA PHE A 117 -6.89 11.48 -10.44
C PHE A 117 -7.19 12.07 -9.08
N GLY A 118 -6.94 13.37 -8.92
CA GLY A 118 -7.07 14.01 -7.63
C GLY A 118 -6.94 15.51 -7.68
N GLU A 119 -6.80 16.09 -6.53
CA GLU A 119 -6.71 17.53 -6.35
C GLU A 119 -5.65 17.88 -5.30
N LYS A 120 -5.33 19.16 -5.17
CA LYS A 120 -4.41 19.66 -4.16
C LYS A 120 -4.92 19.38 -2.77
N LEU A 121 -4.07 18.83 -1.92
CA LEU A 121 -4.36 18.62 -0.50
C LEU A 121 -4.00 19.88 0.30
N LEU A 122 -4.97 20.40 1.03
CA LEU A 122 -4.76 21.39 2.09
C LEU A 122 -4.91 20.69 3.44
N LEU A 123 -3.96 20.90 4.35
CA LEU A 123 -4.01 20.29 5.68
C LEU A 123 -4.85 21.16 6.61
N GLU A 124 -5.93 20.59 7.13
CA GLU A 124 -6.75 21.26 8.13
C GLU A 124 -5.97 21.46 9.44
N GLU A 125 -6.09 22.65 10.02
CA GLU A 125 -5.59 23.00 11.33
C GLU A 125 -6.72 23.60 12.18
N PRO A 126 -7.00 23.04 13.35
CA PRO A 126 -8.05 23.60 14.23
C PRO A 126 -7.78 25.06 14.58
N GLY A 127 -8.69 25.95 14.20
CA GLY A 127 -8.61 27.38 14.52
C GLY A 127 -7.66 28.22 13.65
N SER A 128 -7.14 27.67 12.57
CA SER A 128 -6.28 28.37 11.60
C SER A 128 -6.73 28.12 10.15
N ASP A 129 -6.24 28.92 9.23
CA ASP A 129 -6.44 28.67 7.81
C ASP A 129 -5.76 27.34 7.39
N PRO A 130 -6.32 26.62 6.41
CA PRO A 130 -5.74 25.38 5.91
C PRO A 130 -4.30 25.59 5.43
N LEU A 131 -3.40 24.72 5.88
CA LEU A 131 -1.98 24.79 5.54
C LEU A 131 -1.69 24.22 4.15
N ASP A 132 -1.14 25.06 3.29
CA ASP A 132 -0.63 24.66 1.97
C ASP A 132 0.78 24.07 2.09
N ILE A 133 0.95 22.83 1.66
CA ILE A 133 2.24 22.11 1.65
C ILE A 133 2.77 21.87 0.24
N GLY A 134 2.36 22.72 -0.71
CA GLY A 134 2.79 22.71 -2.10
C GLY A 134 2.02 21.72 -2.98
N PHE A 135 2.71 21.04 -3.88
CA PHE A 135 2.14 20.09 -4.83
C PHE A 135 1.93 18.71 -4.20
N VAL A 136 1.23 18.68 -3.09
CA VAL A 136 0.78 17.44 -2.43
C VAL A 136 -0.69 17.26 -2.74
N GLY A 137 -1.08 16.04 -3.12
CA GLY A 137 -2.44 15.74 -3.56
C GLY A 137 -3.15 14.71 -2.70
N GLN A 138 -4.46 14.68 -2.89
CA GLN A 138 -5.35 13.61 -2.46
C GLN A 138 -6.03 13.00 -3.68
N VAL A 139 -6.13 11.67 -3.71
CA VAL A 139 -6.83 10.95 -4.78
C VAL A 139 -8.33 11.10 -4.58
N THR A 140 -9.02 11.57 -5.62
CA THR A 140 -10.49 11.73 -5.63
C THR A 140 -11.17 10.74 -6.56
N ARG A 141 -10.43 10.22 -7.57
CA ARG A 141 -10.96 9.25 -8.54
C ARG A 141 -9.86 8.29 -9.00
N VAL A 142 -10.22 7.03 -9.15
CA VAL A 142 -9.36 5.97 -9.69
C VAL A 142 -9.98 5.44 -10.98
N ASP A 143 -9.18 5.24 -12.03
CA ASP A 143 -9.62 4.56 -13.24
C ASP A 143 -9.66 3.04 -13.01
N ARG A 144 -10.76 2.63 -12.41
CA ARG A 144 -11.05 1.23 -12.11
C ARG A 144 -11.03 0.36 -13.37
N GLN A 145 -11.61 0.85 -14.46
CA GLN A 145 -11.77 0.06 -15.68
C GLN A 145 -10.43 -0.35 -16.28
N THR A 146 -9.49 0.58 -16.36
CA THR A 146 -8.13 0.31 -16.84
C THR A 146 -7.41 -0.72 -15.96
N ILE A 147 -7.47 -0.55 -14.62
CA ILE A 147 -6.81 -1.47 -13.69
C ILE A 147 -7.41 -2.88 -13.78
N GLU A 148 -8.75 -2.99 -13.79
CA GLU A 148 -9.42 -4.29 -13.91
C GLU A 148 -9.11 -4.98 -15.25
N SER A 149 -9.11 -4.24 -16.35
CA SER A 149 -8.78 -4.79 -17.69
C SER A 149 -7.40 -5.41 -17.73
N LEU A 150 -6.39 -4.78 -17.10
CA LEU A 150 -5.05 -5.32 -17.00
C LEU A 150 -5.02 -6.61 -16.17
N THR A 151 -5.69 -6.64 -15.03
CA THR A 151 -5.72 -7.83 -14.17
C THR A 151 -6.48 -9.00 -14.82
N TYR A 152 -7.49 -8.72 -15.66
CA TYR A 152 -8.18 -9.75 -16.45
C TYR A 152 -7.31 -10.35 -17.55
N THR A 153 -6.34 -9.59 -18.06
CA THR A 153 -5.35 -10.08 -19.04
C THR A 153 -4.07 -10.60 -18.39
N GLU A 154 -4.14 -10.91 -17.07
CA GLU A 154 -3.04 -11.48 -16.28
C GLU A 154 -1.79 -10.58 -16.29
N GLN A 155 -1.99 -9.28 -16.22
CA GLN A 155 -0.94 -8.29 -16.03
C GLN A 155 -1.03 -7.70 -14.63
N ILE A 156 0.10 -7.48 -14.00
CA ILE A 156 0.21 -6.87 -12.67
C ILE A 156 0.35 -5.36 -12.86
N PRO A 157 -0.68 -4.54 -12.50
CA PRO A 157 -0.59 -3.09 -12.57
C PRO A 157 0.39 -2.56 -11.51
N ILE A 158 1.32 -1.69 -11.92
CA ILE A 158 2.29 -1.02 -11.02
C ILE A 158 1.99 0.48 -11.02
N ILE A 159 1.50 0.98 -9.89
CA ILE A 159 0.94 2.32 -9.74
C ILE A 159 1.83 3.15 -8.81
N PRO A 160 2.41 4.27 -9.27
CA PRO A 160 3.15 5.19 -8.41
C PRO A 160 2.18 6.02 -7.57
N SER A 161 2.60 6.42 -6.37
CA SER A 161 1.80 7.29 -5.49
C SER A 161 1.81 8.75 -5.95
N MET A 162 1.25 9.00 -7.12
CA MET A 162 1.06 10.32 -7.73
C MET A 162 -0.31 10.42 -8.39
N CYS A 163 -0.91 11.60 -8.40
CA CYS A 163 -2.15 11.86 -9.13
C CYS A 163 -2.05 13.12 -9.99
N ILE A 164 -3.04 13.31 -10.85
CA ILE A 164 -3.17 14.48 -11.73
C ILE A 164 -4.59 15.04 -11.60
N ASP A 165 -4.72 16.38 -11.66
CA ASP A 165 -6.04 17.01 -11.72
C ASP A 165 -6.53 17.19 -13.16
N ASP A 166 -7.75 17.71 -13.31
CA ASP A 166 -8.39 17.95 -14.61
C ASP A 166 -7.70 19.05 -15.44
N ARG A 167 -6.79 19.83 -14.83
CA ARG A 167 -5.99 20.86 -15.49
C ARG A 167 -4.62 20.38 -15.91
N GLY A 168 -4.29 19.10 -15.60
CA GLY A 168 -2.99 18.50 -15.89
C GLY A 168 -1.93 18.76 -14.83
N GLN A 169 -2.28 19.37 -13.68
CA GLN A 169 -1.36 19.55 -12.57
C GLN A 169 -1.14 18.23 -11.84
N LYS A 170 0.11 17.84 -11.69
CA LYS A 170 0.52 16.62 -10.99
C LYS A 170 0.76 16.90 -9.52
N TYR A 171 0.51 15.89 -8.69
CA TYR A 171 0.70 15.97 -7.24
C TYR A 171 1.38 14.71 -6.71
N ASN A 172 2.26 14.92 -5.73
CA ASN A 172 2.80 13.88 -4.89
C ASN A 172 1.74 13.40 -3.89
N VAL A 173 1.53 12.11 -3.79
CA VAL A 173 0.53 11.51 -2.88
C VAL A 173 1.21 10.61 -1.87
N ASN A 174 0.71 10.60 -0.64
CA ASN A 174 1.15 9.59 0.34
C ASN A 174 0.80 8.19 -0.17
N ALA A 175 1.77 7.27 -0.18
CA ALA A 175 1.60 5.95 -0.79
C ALA A 175 0.57 5.08 -0.07
N ASP A 176 0.39 5.23 1.25
CA ASP A 176 -0.64 4.51 1.99
C ASP A 176 -2.03 4.99 1.56
N THR A 177 -2.23 6.33 1.47
CA THR A 177 -3.51 6.90 1.00
C THR A 177 -3.81 6.59 -0.47
N ALA A 178 -2.79 6.54 -1.33
CA ALA A 178 -2.97 6.10 -2.72
C ALA A 178 -3.42 4.63 -2.80
N ALA A 179 -2.79 3.74 -2.02
CA ALA A 179 -3.16 2.34 -1.97
C ALA A 179 -4.58 2.11 -1.42
N MET A 180 -4.97 2.89 -0.39
CA MET A 180 -6.34 2.88 0.13
C MET A 180 -7.35 3.27 -0.95
N ALA A 181 -7.11 4.38 -1.66
CA ALA A 181 -8.00 4.84 -2.72
C ALA A 181 -8.16 3.80 -3.84
N VAL A 182 -7.08 3.11 -4.23
CA VAL A 182 -7.13 2.02 -5.20
C VAL A 182 -7.93 0.84 -4.66
N ALA A 183 -7.68 0.42 -3.41
CA ALA A 183 -8.37 -0.70 -2.79
C ALA A 183 -9.88 -0.44 -2.64
N GLU A 184 -10.25 0.76 -2.21
CA GLU A 184 -11.65 1.20 -2.07
C GLU A 184 -12.36 1.24 -3.42
N ALA A 185 -11.76 1.87 -4.43
CA ALA A 185 -12.34 1.97 -5.77
C ALA A 185 -12.61 0.61 -6.43
N LEU A 186 -11.75 -0.37 -6.15
CA LEU A 186 -11.86 -1.73 -6.71
C LEU A 186 -12.70 -2.67 -5.84
N GLY A 187 -13.12 -2.26 -4.65
CA GLY A 187 -13.75 -3.17 -3.68
C GLY A 187 -12.85 -4.37 -3.36
N ALA A 188 -11.58 -4.10 -3.10
CA ALA A 188 -10.58 -5.14 -2.95
C ALA A 188 -10.92 -6.10 -1.80
N GLU A 189 -10.68 -7.40 -2.00
CA GLU A 189 -10.78 -8.41 -0.93
C GLU A 189 -9.75 -8.14 0.17
N LYS A 190 -8.54 -7.68 -0.22
CA LYS A 190 -7.42 -7.41 0.69
C LYS A 190 -6.67 -6.15 0.27
N LEU A 191 -6.29 -5.35 1.27
CA LEU A 191 -5.23 -4.36 1.18
C LEU A 191 -4.09 -4.81 2.08
N ILE A 192 -2.87 -4.87 1.56
CA ILE A 192 -1.69 -5.32 2.31
C ILE A 192 -0.66 -4.20 2.33
N PHE A 193 -0.35 -3.70 3.51
CA PHE A 193 0.74 -2.77 3.74
C PHE A 193 2.02 -3.56 4.05
N ILE A 194 2.95 -3.58 3.10
CA ILE A 194 4.30 -4.08 3.34
C ILE A 194 5.12 -2.94 3.96
N SER A 195 5.62 -3.17 5.16
CA SER A 195 6.22 -2.17 6.05
C SER A 195 7.55 -2.70 6.60
N ASP A 196 8.16 -1.92 7.46
CA ASP A 196 9.33 -2.26 8.29
C ASP A 196 8.96 -2.75 9.70
N VAL A 197 7.67 -2.97 9.93
CA VAL A 197 7.15 -3.52 11.17
C VAL A 197 6.36 -4.78 10.89
N ASN A 198 6.46 -5.76 11.79
CA ASN A 198 5.80 -7.07 11.64
C ASN A 198 4.32 -7.08 12.03
N GLY A 199 3.71 -5.91 12.25
CA GLY A 199 2.30 -5.77 12.61
C GLY A 199 2.09 -4.99 13.90
N VAL A 200 0.90 -5.11 14.48
CA VAL A 200 0.53 -4.56 15.79
C VAL A 200 1.04 -5.49 16.88
N ARG A 201 1.77 -4.96 17.85
CA ARG A 201 2.32 -5.72 18.99
C ARG A 201 1.58 -5.39 20.28
N LYS A 202 1.43 -6.37 21.17
CA LYS A 202 0.94 -6.14 22.54
C LYS A 202 1.95 -5.35 23.36
N ASP A 203 3.23 -5.68 23.21
CA ASP A 203 4.38 -4.95 23.75
C ASP A 203 5.28 -4.50 22.60
N LYS A 204 5.47 -3.18 22.45
CA LYS A 204 6.31 -2.59 21.41
C LYS A 204 7.77 -3.08 21.43
N ASN A 205 8.26 -3.50 22.60
CA ASN A 205 9.62 -3.96 22.82
C ASN A 205 9.81 -5.47 22.57
N ASP A 206 8.70 -6.22 22.47
CA ASP A 206 8.72 -7.66 22.20
C ASP A 206 8.26 -7.95 20.76
N PRO A 207 9.20 -8.30 19.85
CA PRO A 207 8.88 -8.65 18.47
C PRO A 207 7.94 -9.85 18.32
N GLU A 208 7.92 -10.76 19.30
CA GLU A 208 7.11 -11.98 19.28
C GLU A 208 5.67 -11.73 19.78
N SER A 209 5.39 -10.53 20.31
CA SER A 209 4.06 -10.16 20.84
C SER A 209 3.07 -9.71 19.77
N VAL A 210 3.27 -10.09 18.51
CA VAL A 210 2.38 -9.70 17.37
C VAL A 210 0.96 -10.20 17.61
N ILE A 211 0.00 -9.33 17.39
CA ILE A 211 -1.42 -9.66 17.39
C ILE A 211 -1.81 -10.01 15.94
N HIS A 212 -1.98 -11.29 15.66
CA HIS A 212 -2.21 -11.76 14.29
C HIS A 212 -3.57 -11.39 13.70
N SER A 213 -4.59 -11.19 14.53
CA SER A 213 -5.92 -10.79 14.04
C SER A 213 -6.63 -9.86 15.02
N LEU A 214 -7.17 -8.77 14.49
CA LEU A 214 -7.93 -7.77 15.22
C LEU A 214 -9.23 -7.45 14.47
N THR A 215 -10.30 -7.26 15.21
CA THR A 215 -11.48 -6.55 14.70
C THR A 215 -11.26 -5.04 14.75
N ALA A 216 -12.05 -4.29 13.98
CA ALA A 216 -12.02 -2.83 14.00
C ALA A 216 -12.29 -2.28 15.42
N ALA A 217 -13.20 -2.90 16.18
CA ALA A 217 -13.49 -2.53 17.55
C ALA A 217 -12.31 -2.77 18.50
N GLU A 218 -11.67 -3.94 18.41
CA GLU A 218 -10.48 -4.27 19.19
C GLU A 218 -9.31 -3.32 18.87
N ALA A 219 -9.09 -2.99 17.60
CA ALA A 219 -8.04 -2.07 17.19
C ALA A 219 -8.29 -0.65 17.76
N LYS A 220 -9.53 -0.14 17.72
CA LYS A 220 -9.91 1.13 18.35
C LYS A 220 -9.66 1.12 19.87
N GLN A 221 -10.02 0.02 20.53
CA GLN A 221 -9.80 -0.11 21.98
C GLN A 221 -8.30 -0.12 22.33
N LEU A 222 -7.46 -0.81 21.57
CA LEU A 222 -6.01 -0.83 21.77
C LEU A 222 -5.34 0.54 21.56
N ILE A 223 -5.93 1.42 20.74
CA ILE A 223 -5.49 2.82 20.63
C ILE A 223 -5.84 3.58 21.92
N VAL A 224 -7.06 3.41 22.42
CA VAL A 224 -7.52 4.06 23.67
C VAL A 224 -6.69 3.60 24.86
N ASP A 225 -6.39 2.30 24.94
CA ASP A 225 -5.59 1.69 26.01
C ASP A 225 -4.08 2.03 25.92
N GLY A 226 -3.66 2.73 24.85
CA GLY A 226 -2.25 3.12 24.63
C GLY A 226 -1.32 1.99 24.22
N VAL A 227 -1.84 0.80 23.91
CA VAL A 227 -1.08 -0.33 23.37
C VAL A 227 -0.61 0.00 21.94
N ILE A 228 -1.52 0.52 21.11
CA ILE A 228 -1.19 1.11 19.81
C ILE A 228 -0.83 2.57 20.04
N ALA A 229 0.43 2.93 19.82
CA ALA A 229 0.96 4.25 20.13
C ALA A 229 1.86 4.80 19.01
N GLY A 230 2.14 6.10 19.05
CA GLY A 230 3.08 6.77 18.15
C GLY A 230 2.73 6.61 16.67
N GLY A 231 3.72 6.28 15.84
CA GLY A 231 3.57 6.14 14.39
C GLY A 231 2.68 4.98 13.93
N MET A 232 2.30 4.06 14.82
CA MET A 232 1.36 2.98 14.50
C MET A 232 -0.09 3.45 14.49
N ILE A 233 -0.45 4.48 15.28
CA ILE A 233 -1.82 5.03 15.33
C ILE A 233 -2.30 5.42 13.93
N PRO A 234 -1.65 6.33 13.19
CA PRO A 234 -2.15 6.74 11.87
C PRO A 234 -2.22 5.58 10.88
N LYS A 235 -1.36 4.57 11.02
CA LYS A 235 -1.41 3.37 10.16
C LYS A 235 -2.64 2.52 10.47
N VAL A 236 -2.97 2.29 11.73
CA VAL A 236 -4.15 1.53 12.13
C VAL A 236 -5.44 2.31 11.82
N GLU A 237 -5.47 3.62 12.03
CA GLU A 237 -6.60 4.48 11.63
C GLU A 237 -6.85 4.42 10.12
N ALA A 238 -5.80 4.43 9.31
CA ALA A 238 -5.89 4.22 7.87
C ALA A 238 -6.52 2.85 7.53
N CYS A 239 -6.11 1.78 8.22
CA CYS A 239 -6.72 0.46 8.07
C CYS A 239 -8.21 0.47 8.40
N LEU A 240 -8.60 1.09 9.52
CA LEU A 240 -9.99 1.20 9.95
C LEU A 240 -10.84 1.97 8.95
N SER A 241 -10.35 3.13 8.48
CA SER A 241 -11.04 3.93 7.44
C SER A 241 -11.25 3.13 6.14
N THR A 242 -10.26 2.34 5.75
CA THR A 242 -10.33 1.49 4.54
C THR A 242 -11.38 0.39 4.68
N LEU A 243 -11.47 -0.24 5.85
CA LEU A 243 -12.51 -1.25 6.14
C LEU A 243 -13.91 -0.64 6.13
N ASP A 244 -14.09 0.56 6.71
CA ASP A 244 -15.36 1.28 6.72
C ASP A 244 -15.85 1.64 5.31
N ARG A 245 -14.93 1.70 4.32
CA ARG A 245 -15.23 1.95 2.90
C ARG A 245 -15.35 0.68 2.05
N GLY A 246 -15.46 -0.49 2.68
CA GLY A 246 -15.85 -1.73 2.02
C GLY A 246 -14.73 -2.63 1.53
N VAL A 247 -13.48 -2.35 1.85
CA VAL A 247 -12.38 -3.30 1.66
C VAL A 247 -12.55 -4.46 2.63
N GLY A 248 -12.40 -5.70 2.15
CA GLY A 248 -12.71 -6.88 2.94
C GLY A 248 -11.81 -7.07 4.17
N LYS A 249 -10.49 -6.91 3.99
CA LYS A 249 -9.47 -7.05 5.03
C LYS A 249 -8.29 -6.13 4.77
N VAL A 250 -7.63 -5.70 5.84
CA VAL A 250 -6.36 -4.98 5.75
C VAL A 250 -5.29 -5.72 6.53
N HIS A 251 -4.11 -5.86 5.97
CA HIS A 251 -2.96 -6.53 6.58
C HIS A 251 -1.79 -5.57 6.71
N ILE A 252 -1.03 -5.68 7.81
CA ILE A 252 0.25 -5.02 8.02
C ILE A 252 1.28 -6.14 8.21
N ILE A 253 2.27 -6.21 7.32
CA ILE A 253 3.30 -7.26 7.33
C ILE A 253 4.71 -6.70 7.20
N ASP A 254 5.70 -7.43 7.70
CA ASP A 254 7.10 -7.11 7.55
C ASP A 254 7.61 -7.53 6.16
N GLY A 255 8.06 -6.56 5.38
CA GLY A 255 8.67 -6.80 4.07
C GLY A 255 10.06 -7.40 4.12
N GLN A 256 10.73 -7.40 5.27
CA GLN A 256 12.07 -8.00 5.43
C GLN A 256 12.00 -9.51 5.63
N LEU A 257 10.87 -10.03 6.09
CA LEU A 257 10.66 -11.47 6.23
C LEU A 257 10.51 -12.11 4.84
N ARG A 258 11.32 -13.12 4.58
CA ARG A 258 11.30 -13.84 3.31
C ARG A 258 9.93 -14.48 3.06
N HIS A 259 9.35 -14.22 1.89
CA HIS A 259 8.03 -14.72 1.49
C HIS A 259 6.90 -14.33 2.46
N SER A 260 7.01 -13.17 3.12
CA SER A 260 6.03 -12.71 4.10
C SER A 260 4.62 -12.60 3.52
N LEU A 261 4.49 -12.22 2.26
CA LEU A 261 3.22 -12.06 1.57
C LEU A 261 2.49 -13.42 1.40
N LEU A 262 3.21 -14.46 0.99
CA LEU A 262 2.64 -15.81 0.89
C LEU A 262 2.36 -16.42 2.26
N LEU A 263 3.26 -16.23 3.22
CA LEU A 263 3.05 -16.69 4.59
C LEU A 263 1.80 -16.05 5.21
N GLU A 264 1.57 -14.76 4.99
CA GLU A 264 0.38 -14.08 5.48
C GLU A 264 -0.91 -14.60 4.84
N ILE A 265 -0.91 -14.85 3.52
CA ILE A 265 -2.13 -15.19 2.79
C ILE A 265 -2.46 -16.70 2.89
N TYR A 266 -1.44 -17.56 2.88
CA TYR A 266 -1.62 -19.00 2.71
C TYR A 266 -1.38 -19.82 3.98
N THR A 267 -1.07 -19.20 5.13
CA THR A 267 -1.01 -19.88 6.41
C THR A 267 -2.19 -19.48 7.32
N THR A 268 -2.48 -20.29 8.31
CA THR A 268 -3.62 -20.07 9.20
C THR A 268 -3.40 -18.93 10.17
N ALA A 269 -2.19 -18.80 10.69
CA ALA A 269 -1.85 -17.77 11.68
C ALA A 269 -1.44 -16.44 11.03
N GLY A 270 -0.91 -16.47 9.79
CA GLY A 270 -0.23 -15.33 9.19
C GLY A 270 1.12 -15.06 9.85
N VAL A 271 1.77 -13.98 9.42
CA VAL A 271 3.04 -13.50 9.99
C VAL A 271 2.97 -12.04 10.43
N GLY A 272 1.89 -11.35 10.07
CA GLY A 272 1.61 -9.98 10.41
C GLY A 272 0.35 -9.79 11.24
N THR A 273 -0.31 -8.66 11.07
CA THR A 273 -1.61 -8.37 11.67
C THR A 273 -2.67 -8.20 10.60
N GLU A 274 -3.69 -9.04 10.63
CA GLU A 274 -4.94 -8.88 9.89
C GLU A 274 -5.90 -8.00 10.69
N ILE A 275 -6.51 -6.99 10.06
CA ILE A 275 -7.60 -6.20 10.64
C ILE A 275 -8.85 -6.44 9.79
N VAL A 276 -9.97 -6.77 10.45
CA VAL A 276 -11.26 -7.06 9.83
C VAL A 276 -12.36 -6.24 10.47
N GLN A 277 -13.45 -5.98 9.74
CA GLN A 277 -14.59 -5.26 10.30
C GLN A 277 -15.20 -6.04 11.48
N ASN A 278 -15.51 -7.31 11.26
CA ASN A 278 -16.05 -8.24 12.26
C ASN A 278 -15.50 -9.65 12.04
N ARG A 279 -15.35 -10.45 13.10
CA ARG A 279 -14.93 -11.87 12.98
C ARG A 279 -15.91 -12.74 12.20
N ASN A 280 -17.16 -12.32 12.06
CA ASN A 280 -18.21 -13.03 11.30
C ASN A 280 -18.38 -12.54 9.87
N SER A 281 -17.53 -11.65 9.38
CA SER A 281 -17.53 -11.23 7.97
C SER A 281 -17.33 -12.46 7.06
N PRO A 282 -18.01 -12.58 5.90
CA PRO A 282 -17.79 -13.67 4.94
C PRO A 282 -16.32 -13.83 4.55
N ALA A 283 -15.54 -12.75 4.58
CA ALA A 283 -14.10 -12.75 4.38
C ALA A 283 -13.31 -13.42 5.54
N THR A 284 -13.88 -13.49 6.77
CA THR A 284 -13.21 -14.00 7.97
C THR A 284 -13.51 -15.47 8.25
N ARG A 285 -14.55 -16.06 7.62
CA ARG A 285 -14.90 -17.46 7.84
C ARG A 285 -13.88 -18.43 7.22
N ILE A 286 -12.74 -18.55 7.87
CA ILE A 286 -11.89 -19.73 7.80
C ILE A 286 -12.23 -20.56 9.05
N SER A 287 -13.39 -21.21 9.07
CA SER A 287 -13.59 -22.27 10.02
C SER A 287 -12.72 -23.45 9.57
N LEU A 288 -11.76 -23.80 10.40
CA LEU A 288 -11.14 -25.10 10.37
C LEU A 288 -12.29 -26.12 10.44
N GLY A 289 -12.53 -26.86 9.36
CA GLY A 289 -13.32 -28.07 9.44
C GLY A 289 -12.68 -29.00 10.48
N PRO A 290 -13.47 -29.91 11.10
CA PRO A 290 -12.95 -30.82 12.12
C PRO A 290 -11.77 -31.61 11.57
N LYS A 291 -10.80 -31.88 12.47
CA LYS A 291 -9.59 -32.65 12.23
C LYS A 291 -9.86 -34.04 11.63
#